data_85b4743acebf9292367ef209122a25ef
#
_entry.id   85b4743acebf9292367ef209122a25ef
#
_cell.length_a   1.000
_cell.length_b   1.000
_cell.length_c   1.000
_cell.angle_alpha   90.00
_cell.angle_beta   90.00
_cell.angle_gamma   90.00
#
_symmetry.space_group_name_H-M   'P 1'
#
loop_
_entity.id
_entity.type
_entity.pdbx_description
1 polymer ?
#
loop_
_entity_poly.entity_id
_entity_poly.type
_entity_poly.pdbx_seq_one_letter_code
_entity_poly.pdbx_strand_id
1 'polypeptide(L)'
;MKKIVILIVAALWITGSSAQKKSVFTTDDYVRALKHATDIMVNDVTSPVAASRYYAYITLTGYETFRQFDRRLQPFSFFLKGFSDISVEDSLIRKSYVQLATIVALYKSASRLLPSGKLLLKNVDSLRAVALQRKLSVEKINSTFRLADRVVEQVIKYAYADGFVKLSGLRRFTPTAGDAYWKPTAPGFMAAIEPNWNTLRTFVLDSCSQFAGDGPNKYSADSSSLFFKQMIEVYEVRQKISKEQADIAMFWDCNPFALQQVGHLEFGIKKISPGGHWMGITGIACKKDKLNLRQTAFTHAHVAIGIADAFIACWDNKYKYNRVRPVTAIQKLIGPGWSPLLQTPPFPEYTSGHSVISTTAAVILTDLFGNHFSFADDTEVEFGLPVRTFASFEDASKEAAISRLYGGIHFRDAIENGVKEGKQIGDFIVDRMRHGNLNRNARNSLKMQSKNEVR
;
A
#
# COMPACT_ATOMS: atom_id res chain seq x y z
N MET A 1 14.55 -76.83 36.77
CA MET A 1 15.08 -75.54 36.33
C MET A 1 14.67 -75.31 34.88
N LYS A 2 13.63 -74.53 34.67
CA LYS A 2 13.12 -74.21 33.32
C LYS A 2 13.66 -72.77 32.95
N LYS A 3 14.45 -72.71 31.90
CA LYS A 3 14.93 -71.47 31.36
C LYS A 3 13.84 -70.84 30.48
N ILE A 4 13.37 -69.64 30.86
CA ILE A 4 12.47 -68.84 30.05
C ILE A 4 13.33 -67.95 29.11
N VAL A 5 13.17 -68.12 27.80
CA VAL A 5 13.77 -67.34 26.77
C VAL A 5 12.77 -66.20 26.45
N ILE A 6 13.11 -64.97 26.77
CA ILE A 6 12.34 -63.76 26.41
C ILE A 6 12.81 -63.30 25.03
N LEU A 7 11.94 -63.41 24.02
CA LEU A 7 12.13 -62.84 22.69
C LEU A 7 11.70 -61.35 22.73
N ILE A 8 12.68 -60.45 22.62
CA ILE A 8 12.41 -59.02 22.44
C ILE A 8 12.17 -58.78 20.94
N VAL A 9 10.92 -58.54 20.56
CA VAL A 9 10.57 -58.07 19.21
C VAL A 9 10.75 -56.55 19.18
N ALA A 10 11.86 -56.10 18.58
CA ALA A 10 12.08 -54.66 18.28
C ALA A 10 11.18 -54.24 17.13
N ALA A 11 10.08 -53.58 17.43
CA ALA A 11 9.25 -52.91 16.41
C ALA A 11 9.99 -51.67 15.89
N LEU A 12 10.54 -51.77 14.69
CA LEU A 12 11.06 -50.63 13.92
C LEU A 12 9.88 -49.72 13.51
N TRP A 13 9.65 -48.66 14.25
CA TRP A 13 8.83 -47.57 13.82
C TRP A 13 9.57 -46.78 12.71
N ILE A 14 9.26 -47.13 11.47
CA ILE A 14 9.63 -46.27 10.33
C ILE A 14 8.72 -45.08 10.41
N THR A 15 9.18 -44.00 11.09
CA THR A 15 8.58 -42.68 10.95
C THR A 15 8.87 -42.19 9.54
N GLY A 16 7.95 -42.43 8.64
CA GLY A 16 7.95 -41.83 7.32
C GLY A 16 7.85 -40.29 7.46
N SER A 17 8.98 -39.65 7.64
CA SER A 17 9.10 -38.22 7.44
C SER A 17 8.76 -37.95 5.98
N SER A 18 7.51 -37.60 5.71
CA SER A 18 7.12 -37.05 4.43
C SER A 18 7.88 -35.72 4.29
N ALA A 19 9.03 -35.77 3.66
CA ALA A 19 9.75 -34.55 3.27
C ALA A 19 8.81 -33.71 2.42
N GLN A 20 8.20 -32.71 3.05
CA GLN A 20 7.35 -31.73 2.39
C GLN A 20 8.18 -31.13 1.26
N LYS A 21 7.88 -31.48 0.01
CA LYS A 21 8.61 -30.95 -1.16
C LYS A 21 8.65 -29.45 -1.04
N LYS A 22 9.86 -28.90 -0.80
CA LYS A 22 10.10 -27.48 -0.65
C LYS A 22 9.46 -26.75 -1.85
N SER A 23 8.54 -25.84 -1.59
CA SER A 23 7.86 -25.09 -2.63
C SER A 23 8.88 -24.44 -3.55
N VAL A 24 8.65 -24.56 -4.86
CA VAL A 24 9.57 -24.04 -5.89
C VAL A 24 9.59 -22.51 -5.88
N PHE A 25 8.47 -21.87 -5.53
CA PHE A 25 8.30 -20.43 -5.42
C PHE A 25 7.71 -20.08 -4.06
N THR A 26 8.20 -19.01 -3.44
CA THR A 26 8.00 -18.71 -2.02
C THR A 26 7.48 -17.28 -1.80
N THR A 27 7.29 -16.93 -0.52
CA THR A 27 7.04 -15.57 -0.07
C THR A 27 8.11 -14.59 -0.55
N ASP A 28 9.40 -14.99 -0.55
CA ASP A 28 10.48 -14.12 -1.04
C ASP A 28 10.35 -13.78 -2.51
N ASP A 29 9.89 -14.72 -3.33
CA ASP A 29 9.65 -14.46 -4.75
C ASP A 29 8.46 -13.51 -4.97
N TYR A 30 7.43 -13.59 -4.12
CA TYR A 30 6.30 -12.67 -4.13
C TYR A 30 6.72 -11.25 -3.76
N VAL A 31 7.43 -11.10 -2.64
CA VAL A 31 7.92 -9.80 -2.16
C VAL A 31 8.88 -9.19 -3.18
N ARG A 32 9.76 -10.00 -3.79
CA ARG A 32 10.66 -9.56 -4.87
C ARG A 32 9.89 -9.08 -6.09
N ALA A 33 8.79 -9.75 -6.47
CA ALA A 33 7.97 -9.31 -7.59
C ALA A 33 7.32 -7.94 -7.34
N LEU A 34 6.85 -7.70 -6.12
CA LEU A 34 6.34 -6.38 -5.71
C LEU A 34 7.45 -5.32 -5.67
N LYS A 35 8.65 -5.68 -5.18
CA LYS A 35 9.81 -4.77 -5.21
C LYS A 35 10.16 -4.33 -6.63
N HIS A 36 10.18 -5.27 -7.59
CA HIS A 36 10.42 -4.91 -9.00
C HIS A 36 9.32 -3.97 -9.55
N ALA A 37 8.06 -4.14 -9.15
CA ALA A 37 7.00 -3.20 -9.52
C ALA A 37 7.24 -1.82 -8.86
N THR A 38 7.69 -1.79 -7.60
CA THR A 38 8.11 -0.56 -6.90
C THR A 38 9.25 0.14 -7.66
N ASP A 39 10.27 -0.60 -8.10
CA ASP A 39 11.41 -0.05 -8.84
C ASP A 39 10.98 0.64 -10.14
N ILE A 40 10.03 0.04 -10.85
CA ILE A 40 9.45 0.67 -12.04
C ILE A 40 8.74 1.97 -11.66
N MET A 41 7.92 1.98 -10.60
CA MET A 41 7.20 3.19 -10.16
C MET A 41 8.15 4.29 -9.69
N VAL A 42 9.25 3.94 -9.02
CA VAL A 42 10.31 4.88 -8.62
C VAL A 42 11.00 5.47 -9.87
N ASN A 43 11.31 4.62 -10.86
CA ASN A 43 11.91 5.07 -12.12
C ASN A 43 10.99 5.97 -12.94
N ASP A 44 9.71 5.68 -12.94
CA ASP A 44 8.67 6.45 -13.65
C ASP A 44 8.24 7.73 -12.89
N VAL A 45 8.82 8.01 -11.71
CA VAL A 45 8.41 9.12 -10.84
C VAL A 45 6.89 9.12 -10.63
N THR A 46 6.34 7.94 -10.37
CA THR A 46 4.90 7.76 -10.23
C THR A 46 4.35 8.53 -9.03
N SER A 47 3.26 9.27 -9.21
CA SER A 47 2.63 10.01 -8.11
C SER A 47 2.20 9.06 -6.97
N PRO A 48 2.24 9.49 -5.69
CA PRO A 48 1.90 8.63 -4.56
C PRO A 48 0.52 7.99 -4.66
N VAL A 49 -0.46 8.73 -5.17
CA VAL A 49 -1.82 8.24 -5.34
C VAL A 49 -1.92 7.21 -6.47
N ALA A 50 -1.25 7.45 -7.60
CA ALA A 50 -1.22 6.49 -8.70
C ALA A 50 -0.50 5.20 -8.29
N ALA A 51 0.61 5.31 -7.54
CA ALA A 51 1.32 4.16 -7.00
C ALA A 51 0.42 3.30 -6.11
N SER A 52 -0.38 3.91 -5.21
CA SER A 52 -1.30 3.18 -4.34
C SER A 52 -2.35 2.39 -5.13
N ARG A 53 -2.91 3.00 -6.17
CA ARG A 53 -3.84 2.35 -7.08
C ARG A 53 -3.20 1.15 -7.78
N TYR A 54 -1.98 1.29 -8.25
CA TYR A 54 -1.26 0.19 -8.91
C TYR A 54 -0.99 -0.95 -7.94
N TYR A 55 -0.51 -0.68 -6.72
CA TYR A 55 -0.35 -1.71 -5.70
C TYR A 55 -1.65 -2.46 -5.41
N ALA A 56 -2.77 -1.76 -5.26
CA ALA A 56 -4.06 -2.38 -4.99
C ALA A 56 -4.43 -3.41 -6.06
N TYR A 57 -4.34 -3.06 -7.34
CA TYR A 57 -4.71 -3.99 -8.42
C TYR A 57 -3.68 -5.10 -8.63
N ILE A 58 -2.37 -4.82 -8.49
CA ILE A 58 -1.33 -5.83 -8.61
C ILE A 58 -1.48 -6.90 -7.53
N THR A 59 -1.64 -6.49 -6.28
CA THR A 59 -1.76 -7.41 -5.14
C THR A 59 -3.10 -8.15 -5.13
N LEU A 60 -4.20 -7.49 -5.51
CA LEU A 60 -5.50 -8.12 -5.75
C LEU A 60 -5.37 -9.25 -6.78
N THR A 61 -4.65 -9.00 -7.89
CA THR A 61 -4.41 -10.02 -8.92
C THR A 61 -3.66 -11.22 -8.35
N GLY A 62 -2.64 -11.00 -7.54
CA GLY A 62 -1.90 -12.07 -6.88
C GLY A 62 -2.78 -12.92 -5.98
N TYR A 63 -3.56 -12.30 -5.10
CA TYR A 63 -4.47 -13.01 -4.21
C TYR A 63 -5.56 -13.79 -4.96
N GLU A 64 -6.26 -13.15 -5.88
CA GLU A 64 -7.33 -13.78 -6.65
C GLU A 64 -6.82 -14.92 -7.53
N THR A 65 -5.57 -14.85 -8.01
CA THR A 65 -4.93 -15.98 -8.69
C THR A 65 -4.71 -17.15 -7.74
N PHE A 66 -4.16 -16.91 -6.54
CA PHE A 66 -3.99 -17.97 -5.53
C PHE A 66 -5.34 -18.60 -5.17
N ARG A 67 -6.38 -17.79 -4.98
CA ARG A 67 -7.72 -18.23 -4.60
C ARG A 67 -8.36 -19.21 -5.60
N GLN A 68 -8.01 -19.15 -6.89
CA GLN A 68 -8.53 -20.13 -7.85
C GLN A 68 -8.20 -21.59 -7.47
N PHE A 69 -7.10 -21.81 -6.74
CA PHE A 69 -6.67 -23.14 -6.29
C PHE A 69 -7.24 -23.55 -4.92
N ASP A 70 -7.80 -22.61 -4.17
CA ASP A 70 -8.50 -22.89 -2.90
C ASP A 70 -9.76 -22.02 -2.78
N ARG A 71 -10.87 -22.52 -3.28
CA ARG A 71 -12.17 -21.81 -3.29
C ARG A 71 -12.79 -21.63 -1.90
N ARG A 72 -12.19 -22.18 -0.84
CA ARG A 72 -12.60 -21.89 0.55
C ARG A 72 -12.14 -20.51 0.98
N LEU A 73 -11.15 -19.94 0.30
CA LEU A 73 -10.70 -18.57 0.53
C LEU A 73 -11.80 -17.59 0.11
N GLN A 74 -11.97 -16.56 0.92
CA GLN A 74 -12.95 -15.53 0.66
C GLN A 74 -12.54 -14.68 -0.55
N PRO A 75 -13.39 -14.52 -1.57
CA PRO A 75 -13.10 -13.63 -2.68
C PRO A 75 -13.26 -12.17 -2.27
N PHE A 76 -12.45 -11.30 -2.84
CA PHE A 76 -12.56 -9.87 -2.62
C PHE A 76 -13.87 -9.25 -3.16
N SER A 77 -14.59 -9.96 -4.03
CA SER A 77 -15.93 -9.55 -4.49
C SER A 77 -16.98 -9.41 -3.38
N PHE A 78 -16.71 -9.92 -2.18
CA PHE A 78 -17.62 -9.75 -1.04
C PHE A 78 -17.62 -8.34 -0.46
N PHE A 79 -16.53 -7.59 -0.62
CA PHE A 79 -16.41 -6.26 0.00
C PHE A 79 -15.86 -5.19 -0.95
N LEU A 80 -15.33 -5.56 -2.12
CA LEU A 80 -14.93 -4.58 -3.13
C LEU A 80 -16.11 -4.15 -3.99
N LYS A 81 -16.30 -2.85 -4.11
CA LYS A 81 -17.38 -2.25 -4.91
C LYS A 81 -17.24 -2.61 -6.39
N GLY A 82 -18.29 -3.22 -6.94
CA GLY A 82 -18.36 -3.53 -8.36
C GLY A 82 -17.35 -4.58 -8.83
N PHE A 83 -16.68 -5.29 -7.93
CA PHE A 83 -15.80 -6.40 -8.27
C PHE A 83 -16.59 -7.70 -8.31
N SER A 84 -16.55 -8.37 -9.45
CA SER A 84 -17.20 -9.67 -9.65
C SER A 84 -16.25 -10.80 -9.26
N ASP A 85 -16.82 -11.92 -8.81
CA ASP A 85 -16.01 -13.11 -8.52
C ASP A 85 -15.31 -13.61 -9.80
N ILE A 86 -14.02 -13.88 -9.67
CA ILE A 86 -13.19 -14.39 -10.77
C ILE A 86 -13.41 -15.88 -10.92
N SER A 87 -13.72 -16.32 -12.14
CA SER A 87 -13.87 -17.72 -12.49
C SER A 87 -12.89 -18.11 -13.58
N VAL A 88 -12.21 -19.23 -13.34
CA VAL A 88 -11.33 -19.90 -14.31
C VAL A 88 -11.76 -21.36 -14.41
N GLU A 89 -11.59 -21.97 -15.58
CA GLU A 89 -11.97 -23.36 -15.87
C GLU A 89 -11.22 -24.34 -14.96
N ASP A 90 -11.92 -25.26 -14.31
CA ASP A 90 -11.35 -26.28 -13.41
C ASP A 90 -10.27 -27.15 -14.08
N SER A 91 -10.42 -27.41 -15.37
CA SER A 91 -9.43 -28.14 -16.16
C SER A 91 -8.09 -27.41 -16.23
N LEU A 92 -8.12 -26.07 -16.31
CA LEU A 92 -6.92 -25.22 -16.34
C LEU A 92 -6.28 -25.15 -14.96
N ILE A 93 -7.09 -25.04 -13.89
CA ILE A 93 -6.62 -25.00 -12.51
C ILE A 93 -5.86 -26.30 -12.17
N ARG A 94 -6.45 -27.46 -12.46
CA ARG A 94 -5.82 -28.77 -12.18
C ARG A 94 -4.48 -28.97 -12.92
N LYS A 95 -4.30 -28.35 -14.07
CA LYS A 95 -3.07 -28.41 -14.89
C LYS A 95 -2.08 -27.30 -14.61
N SER A 96 -2.23 -26.53 -13.51
CA SER A 96 -1.40 -25.37 -13.20
C SER A 96 -0.66 -25.51 -11.86
N TYR A 97 0.40 -24.71 -11.68
CA TYR A 97 1.16 -24.58 -10.44
C TYR A 97 0.75 -23.28 -9.72
N VAL A 98 0.17 -23.39 -8.53
CA VAL A 98 -0.40 -22.26 -7.78
C VAL A 98 0.63 -21.14 -7.51
N GLN A 99 1.82 -21.49 -6.99
CA GLN A 99 2.83 -20.50 -6.63
C GLN A 99 3.35 -19.75 -7.87
N LEU A 100 3.64 -20.49 -8.94
CA LEU A 100 4.09 -19.91 -10.20
C LEU A 100 3.00 -19.00 -10.80
N ALA A 101 1.73 -19.45 -10.81
CA ALA A 101 0.61 -18.66 -11.32
C ALA A 101 0.48 -17.33 -10.59
N THR A 102 0.57 -17.36 -9.26
CA THR A 102 0.46 -16.17 -8.41
C THR A 102 1.54 -15.13 -8.75
N ILE A 103 2.81 -15.56 -8.86
CA ILE A 103 3.91 -14.63 -9.14
C ILE A 103 3.89 -14.14 -10.58
N VAL A 104 3.57 -15.01 -11.56
CA VAL A 104 3.38 -14.62 -12.95
C VAL A 104 2.27 -13.58 -13.09
N ALA A 105 1.17 -13.74 -12.35
CA ALA A 105 0.04 -12.82 -12.37
C ALA A 105 0.42 -11.42 -11.82
N LEU A 106 1.25 -11.34 -10.76
CA LEU A 106 1.79 -10.06 -10.27
C LEU A 106 2.56 -9.33 -11.37
N TYR A 107 3.54 -9.99 -11.99
CA TYR A 107 4.33 -9.35 -13.05
C TYR A 107 3.48 -8.97 -14.27
N LYS A 108 2.56 -9.83 -14.69
CA LYS A 108 1.70 -9.55 -15.85
C LYS A 108 0.72 -8.41 -15.58
N SER A 109 0.13 -8.34 -14.39
CA SER A 109 -0.72 -7.20 -14.03
C SER A 109 0.09 -5.90 -13.92
N ALA A 110 1.25 -5.93 -13.28
CA ALA A 110 2.17 -4.80 -13.22
C ALA A 110 2.61 -4.34 -14.62
N SER A 111 2.93 -5.29 -15.52
CA SER A 111 3.36 -4.96 -16.89
C SER A 111 2.28 -4.26 -17.72
N ARG A 112 1.01 -4.41 -17.35
CA ARG A 112 -0.14 -3.78 -18.04
C ARG A 112 -0.60 -2.48 -17.37
N LEU A 113 -0.35 -2.32 -16.09
CA LEU A 113 -0.83 -1.16 -15.31
C LEU A 113 0.19 -0.02 -15.25
N LEU A 114 1.49 -0.36 -15.15
CA LEU A 114 2.54 0.63 -14.98
C LEU A 114 2.97 1.25 -16.32
N PRO A 115 3.31 2.55 -16.37
CA PRO A 115 3.76 3.20 -17.60
C PRO A 115 4.92 2.46 -18.28
N SER A 116 6.00 2.19 -17.57
CA SER A 116 7.16 1.40 -18.05
C SER A 116 7.05 -0.09 -17.72
N GLY A 117 5.85 -0.58 -17.43
CA GLY A 117 5.60 -1.96 -16.96
C GLY A 117 6.07 -3.06 -17.90
N LYS A 118 6.18 -2.78 -19.20
CA LYS A 118 6.72 -3.74 -20.20
C LYS A 118 8.12 -4.23 -19.86
N LEU A 119 8.91 -3.44 -19.11
CA LEU A 119 10.23 -3.84 -18.64
C LEU A 119 10.19 -5.08 -17.72
N LEU A 120 9.03 -5.35 -17.09
CA LEU A 120 8.83 -6.52 -16.22
C LEU A 120 8.62 -7.83 -16.99
N LEU A 121 8.40 -7.80 -18.31
CA LEU A 121 8.19 -9.02 -19.11
C LEU A 121 9.43 -9.92 -19.10
N LYS A 122 10.64 -9.36 -19.01
CA LYS A 122 11.86 -10.14 -18.80
C LYS A 122 11.84 -11.01 -17.53
N ASN A 123 11.17 -10.52 -16.48
CA ASN A 123 11.02 -11.29 -15.24
C ASN A 123 10.02 -12.45 -15.42
N VAL A 124 8.98 -12.26 -16.25
CA VAL A 124 8.02 -13.31 -16.63
C VAL A 124 8.74 -14.43 -17.39
N ASP A 125 9.63 -14.08 -18.34
CA ASP A 125 10.44 -15.03 -19.09
C ASP A 125 11.46 -15.76 -18.17
N SER A 126 12.08 -15.04 -17.24
CA SER A 126 12.97 -15.62 -16.23
C SER A 126 12.24 -16.64 -15.35
N LEU A 127 11.00 -16.38 -14.92
CA LEU A 127 10.19 -17.34 -14.16
C LEU A 127 9.95 -18.62 -14.97
N ARG A 128 9.68 -18.51 -16.25
CA ARG A 128 9.55 -19.67 -17.15
C ARG A 128 10.84 -20.49 -17.21
N ALA A 129 12.00 -19.82 -17.38
CA ALA A 129 13.29 -20.47 -17.42
C ALA A 129 13.59 -21.20 -16.10
N VAL A 130 13.37 -20.56 -14.95
CA VAL A 130 13.54 -21.16 -13.61
C VAL A 130 12.63 -22.38 -13.45
N ALA A 131 11.38 -22.30 -13.88
CA ALA A 131 10.43 -23.41 -13.81
C ALA A 131 10.93 -24.63 -14.63
N LEU A 132 11.47 -24.40 -15.84
CA LEU A 132 12.06 -25.42 -16.69
C LEU A 132 13.32 -26.05 -16.06
N GLN A 133 14.24 -25.23 -15.54
CA GLN A 133 15.45 -25.71 -14.84
C GLN A 133 15.10 -26.59 -13.64
N ARG A 134 14.00 -26.27 -12.94
CA ARG A 134 13.49 -27.08 -11.83
C ARG A 134 12.64 -28.28 -12.29
N LYS A 135 12.70 -28.62 -13.58
CA LYS A 135 12.07 -29.78 -14.20
C LYS A 135 10.55 -29.84 -14.02
N LEU A 136 9.89 -28.66 -13.96
CA LEU A 136 8.44 -28.60 -14.00
C LEU A 136 7.94 -28.98 -15.41
N SER A 137 6.78 -29.64 -15.49
CA SER A 137 6.18 -30.05 -16.78
C SER A 137 5.90 -28.84 -17.66
N VAL A 138 6.35 -28.87 -18.92
CA VAL A 138 6.14 -27.82 -19.93
C VAL A 138 4.65 -27.56 -20.14
N GLU A 139 3.81 -28.61 -20.22
CA GLU A 139 2.37 -28.49 -20.36
C GLU A 139 1.75 -27.74 -19.18
N LYS A 140 2.14 -28.10 -17.94
CA LYS A 140 1.67 -27.41 -16.73
C LYS A 140 2.17 -25.97 -16.66
N ILE A 141 3.42 -25.69 -17.06
CA ILE A 141 3.92 -24.31 -17.15
C ILE A 141 3.06 -23.50 -18.09
N ASN A 142 2.77 -23.99 -19.30
CA ASN A 142 1.92 -23.31 -20.27
C ASN A 142 0.50 -23.10 -19.74
N SER A 143 -0.07 -24.07 -19.06
CA SER A 143 -1.39 -23.95 -18.43
C SER A 143 -1.38 -22.92 -17.30
N THR A 144 -0.30 -22.85 -16.49
CA THR A 144 -0.10 -21.87 -15.43
C THR A 144 -0.09 -20.44 -15.95
N PHE A 145 0.62 -20.21 -17.06
CA PHE A 145 0.68 -18.89 -17.69
C PHE A 145 -0.67 -18.47 -18.27
N ARG A 146 -1.41 -19.39 -18.89
CA ARG A 146 -2.78 -19.12 -19.37
C ARG A 146 -3.74 -18.82 -18.23
N LEU A 147 -3.66 -19.54 -17.11
CA LEU A 147 -4.47 -19.27 -15.92
C LEU A 147 -4.18 -17.85 -15.39
N ALA A 148 -2.91 -17.47 -15.25
CA ALA A 148 -2.53 -16.13 -14.85
C ALA A 148 -3.11 -15.07 -15.79
N ASP A 149 -3.05 -15.28 -17.11
CA ASP A 149 -3.64 -14.36 -18.08
C ASP A 149 -5.15 -14.18 -17.89
N ARG A 150 -5.90 -15.27 -17.63
CA ARG A 150 -7.35 -15.21 -17.39
C ARG A 150 -7.71 -14.38 -16.17
N VAL A 151 -6.94 -14.50 -15.08
CA VAL A 151 -7.16 -13.69 -13.85
C VAL A 151 -6.77 -12.24 -14.11
N VAL A 152 -5.60 -12.01 -14.71
CA VAL A 152 -5.10 -10.67 -15.05
C VAL A 152 -6.11 -9.90 -15.89
N GLU A 153 -6.68 -10.51 -16.94
CA GLU A 153 -7.67 -9.87 -17.81
C GLU A 153 -8.89 -9.35 -17.02
N GLN A 154 -9.40 -10.16 -16.09
CA GLN A 154 -10.58 -9.78 -15.29
C GLN A 154 -10.27 -8.65 -14.33
N VAL A 155 -9.11 -8.69 -13.64
CA VAL A 155 -8.70 -7.60 -12.73
C VAL A 155 -8.38 -6.32 -13.51
N ILE A 156 -7.72 -6.40 -14.65
CA ILE A 156 -7.44 -5.23 -15.50
C ILE A 156 -8.73 -4.58 -16.02
N LYS A 157 -9.73 -5.38 -16.41
CA LYS A 157 -11.06 -4.86 -16.76
C LYS A 157 -11.69 -4.09 -15.60
N TYR A 158 -11.60 -4.63 -14.39
CA TYR A 158 -12.07 -3.95 -13.17
C TYR A 158 -11.29 -2.66 -12.90
N ALA A 159 -9.97 -2.67 -13.09
CA ALA A 159 -9.12 -1.50 -12.91
C ALA A 159 -9.44 -0.37 -13.90
N TYR A 160 -9.69 -0.68 -15.17
CA TYR A 160 -10.03 0.33 -16.17
C TYR A 160 -11.43 0.93 -15.99
N ALA A 161 -12.29 0.28 -15.22
CA ALA A 161 -13.62 0.78 -14.90
C ALA A 161 -13.68 1.69 -13.65
N ASP A 162 -12.54 2.03 -13.03
CA ASP A 162 -12.48 2.83 -11.81
C ASP A 162 -12.54 4.36 -12.03
N GLY A 163 -12.44 4.81 -13.26
CA GLY A 163 -12.45 6.23 -13.62
C GLY A 163 -11.06 6.82 -13.92
N PHE A 164 -9.95 6.11 -13.62
CA PHE A 164 -8.59 6.61 -13.79
C PHE A 164 -8.30 7.13 -15.22
N VAL A 165 -8.73 6.39 -16.24
CA VAL A 165 -8.52 6.78 -17.65
C VAL A 165 -9.20 8.11 -17.99
N LYS A 166 -10.27 8.48 -17.27
CA LYS A 166 -11.02 9.72 -17.50
C LYS A 166 -10.34 10.95 -16.90
N LEU A 167 -9.42 10.78 -15.94
CA LEU A 167 -8.80 11.91 -15.21
C LEU A 167 -8.08 12.88 -16.14
N SER A 168 -7.41 12.38 -17.18
CA SER A 168 -6.67 13.21 -18.13
C SER A 168 -7.56 14.17 -18.94
N GLY A 169 -8.84 13.83 -19.08
CA GLY A 169 -9.84 14.68 -19.76
C GLY A 169 -10.56 15.67 -18.83
N LEU A 170 -10.31 15.61 -17.52
CA LEU A 170 -10.95 16.53 -16.57
C LEU A 170 -10.24 17.88 -16.51
N ARG A 171 -10.96 18.89 -16.03
CA ARG A 171 -10.43 20.25 -15.87
C ARG A 171 -9.20 20.25 -14.96
N ARG A 172 -8.13 20.90 -15.42
CA ARG A 172 -6.94 21.14 -14.60
C ARG A 172 -7.26 22.05 -13.41
N PHE A 173 -6.57 21.84 -12.31
CA PHE A 173 -6.69 22.69 -11.12
C PHE A 173 -6.09 24.08 -11.44
N THR A 174 -6.85 25.12 -11.10
CA THR A 174 -6.38 26.51 -11.15
C THR A 174 -6.24 27.00 -9.71
N PRO A 175 -5.06 27.51 -9.30
CA PRO A 175 -4.88 28.04 -7.95
C PRO A 175 -5.88 29.16 -7.66
N THR A 176 -6.52 29.09 -6.50
CA THR A 176 -7.45 30.11 -6.02
C THR A 176 -6.68 31.32 -5.52
N ALA A 177 -7.16 32.53 -5.81
CA ALA A 177 -6.58 33.76 -5.27
C ALA A 177 -6.80 33.85 -3.75
N GLY A 178 -5.80 34.38 -3.04
CA GLY A 178 -5.85 34.60 -1.58
C GLY A 178 -4.77 33.80 -0.84
N ASP A 179 -4.51 34.24 0.40
CA ASP A 179 -3.40 33.73 1.21
C ASP A 179 -3.73 32.44 1.94
N ALA A 180 -5.01 32.14 2.10
CA ALA A 180 -5.50 30.92 2.73
C ALA A 180 -5.34 29.69 1.84
N TYR A 181 -5.15 29.90 0.53
CA TYR A 181 -5.20 28.83 -0.46
C TYR A 181 -3.83 28.40 -0.95
N TRP A 182 -3.74 27.13 -1.32
CA TRP A 182 -2.53 26.54 -1.84
C TRP A 182 -2.12 27.17 -3.18
N LYS A 183 -0.81 27.37 -3.31
CA LYS A 183 -0.13 27.77 -4.55
C LYS A 183 1.08 26.88 -4.80
N PRO A 184 1.51 26.69 -6.05
CA PRO A 184 2.79 26.07 -6.37
C PRO A 184 3.93 26.73 -5.59
N THR A 185 4.85 25.89 -5.07
CA THR A 185 5.98 26.32 -4.24
C THR A 185 7.32 26.00 -4.90
N ALA A 186 8.36 26.71 -4.50
CA ALA A 186 9.73 26.42 -4.91
C ALA A 186 10.14 25.00 -4.49
N PRO A 187 11.15 24.38 -5.15
CA PRO A 187 11.91 24.92 -6.27
C PRO A 187 11.21 24.81 -7.63
N GLY A 188 10.41 23.77 -7.86
CA GLY A 188 9.91 23.44 -9.20
C GLY A 188 8.61 24.14 -9.60
N PHE A 189 7.91 24.81 -8.67
CA PHE A 189 6.59 25.42 -8.92
C PHE A 189 5.62 24.52 -9.70
N MET A 190 5.64 23.22 -9.38
CA MET A 190 4.89 22.19 -10.08
C MET A 190 3.39 22.43 -9.98
N ALA A 191 2.66 22.11 -11.06
CA ALA A 191 1.20 22.10 -11.05
C ALA A 191 0.64 21.12 -10.01
N ALA A 192 -0.61 21.34 -9.60
CA ALA A 192 -1.32 20.49 -8.66
C ALA A 192 -1.39 19.05 -9.16
N ILE A 193 -0.96 18.12 -8.32
CA ILE A 193 -0.93 16.68 -8.62
C ILE A 193 -2.30 16.05 -8.34
N GLU A 194 -2.86 15.40 -9.36
CA GLU A 194 -4.07 14.57 -9.31
C GLU A 194 -5.29 15.24 -8.63
N PRO A 195 -5.70 16.45 -9.05
CA PRO A 195 -6.75 17.22 -8.38
C PRO A 195 -8.13 16.57 -8.39
N ASN A 196 -8.35 15.59 -9.27
CA ASN A 196 -9.61 14.90 -9.44
C ASN A 196 -9.57 13.45 -8.89
N TRP A 197 -8.59 13.11 -8.05
CA TRP A 197 -8.40 11.75 -7.55
C TRP A 197 -9.58 11.23 -6.73
N ASN A 198 -10.31 12.11 -6.06
CA ASN A 198 -11.52 11.81 -5.31
C ASN A 198 -12.72 11.33 -6.17
N THR A 199 -12.62 11.48 -7.50
CA THR A 199 -13.65 10.98 -8.44
C THR A 199 -13.50 9.51 -8.79
N LEU A 200 -12.41 8.88 -8.37
CA LEU A 200 -12.20 7.46 -8.58
C LEU A 200 -13.16 6.63 -7.73
N ARG A 201 -13.51 5.46 -8.25
CA ARG A 201 -14.26 4.47 -7.47
C ARG A 201 -13.41 4.03 -6.27
N THR A 202 -13.93 4.23 -5.06
CA THR A 202 -13.37 3.63 -3.84
C THR A 202 -13.46 2.10 -3.91
N PHE A 203 -12.55 1.41 -3.23
CA PHE A 203 -12.55 -0.05 -3.17
C PHE A 203 -13.56 -0.57 -2.14
N VAL A 204 -13.47 -0.09 -0.90
CA VAL A 204 -14.26 -0.53 0.26
C VAL A 204 -15.09 0.60 0.82
N LEU A 205 -14.55 1.82 0.91
CA LEU A 205 -15.25 2.99 1.45
C LEU A 205 -16.55 3.27 0.68
N ASP A 206 -17.60 3.68 1.38
CA ASP A 206 -18.88 4.03 0.75
C ASP A 206 -18.75 5.28 -0.14
N SER A 207 -17.93 6.25 0.27
CA SER A 207 -17.55 7.44 -0.52
C SER A 207 -16.17 7.96 -0.13
N CYS A 208 -15.57 8.82 -0.95
CA CYS A 208 -14.30 9.50 -0.63
C CYS A 208 -14.40 10.40 0.61
N SER A 209 -15.58 10.93 0.92
CA SER A 209 -15.83 11.85 2.04
C SER A 209 -16.37 11.16 3.30
N GLN A 210 -16.44 9.84 3.35
CA GLN A 210 -17.07 9.08 4.43
C GLN A 210 -16.51 9.43 5.83
N PHE A 211 -15.22 9.71 5.93
CA PHE A 211 -14.54 10.04 7.18
C PHE A 211 -13.92 11.45 7.15
N ALA A 212 -14.44 12.33 6.29
CA ALA A 212 -14.05 13.72 6.28
C ALA A 212 -14.38 14.37 7.64
N GLY A 213 -13.38 14.95 8.28
CA GLY A 213 -13.55 15.66 9.55
C GLY A 213 -14.05 17.10 9.37
N ASP A 214 -14.04 17.87 10.48
CA ASP A 214 -14.55 19.24 10.55
C ASP A 214 -13.75 20.27 9.71
N GLY A 215 -12.65 19.83 9.12
CA GLY A 215 -11.75 20.67 8.32
C GLY A 215 -10.63 21.32 9.13
N PRO A 216 -9.75 22.09 8.46
CA PRO A 216 -8.61 22.74 9.08
C PRO A 216 -8.99 24.01 9.83
N ASN A 217 -8.14 24.44 10.75
CA ASN A 217 -8.22 25.78 11.32
C ASN A 217 -8.15 26.84 10.22
N LYS A 218 -9.04 27.82 10.28
CA LYS A 218 -9.14 28.89 9.28
C LYS A 218 -7.90 29.76 9.29
N TYR A 219 -7.38 30.09 8.10
CA TYR A 219 -6.27 31.02 7.94
C TYR A 219 -6.55 32.34 8.63
N SER A 220 -5.58 32.83 9.40
CA SER A 220 -5.65 34.13 10.07
C SER A 220 -4.24 34.66 10.33
N ALA A 221 -4.05 35.96 10.13
CA ALA A 221 -2.85 36.70 10.52
C ALA A 221 -2.87 37.14 12.00
N ASP A 222 -4.00 36.98 12.70
CA ASP A 222 -4.11 37.28 14.13
C ASP A 222 -3.29 36.29 14.96
N SER A 223 -2.37 36.83 15.75
CA SER A 223 -1.46 36.05 16.61
C SER A 223 -2.17 35.24 17.70
N SER A 224 -3.39 35.57 18.07
CA SER A 224 -4.21 34.84 19.02
C SER A 224 -4.88 33.59 18.40
N SER A 225 -5.00 33.55 17.08
CA SER A 225 -5.70 32.48 16.35
C SER A 225 -4.98 31.13 16.44
N LEU A 226 -5.75 30.05 16.34
CA LEU A 226 -5.20 28.68 16.31
C LEU A 226 -4.30 28.46 15.09
N PHE A 227 -4.67 29.01 13.94
CA PHE A 227 -3.85 28.91 12.72
C PHE A 227 -2.47 29.53 12.93
N PHE A 228 -2.43 30.78 13.45
CA PHE A 228 -1.16 31.47 13.68
C PHE A 228 -0.26 30.74 14.68
N LYS A 229 -0.84 30.25 15.78
CA LYS A 229 -0.10 29.45 16.77
C LYS A 229 0.53 28.18 16.17
N GLN A 230 -0.20 27.47 15.34
CA GLN A 230 0.34 26.30 14.63
C GLN A 230 1.41 26.67 13.59
N MET A 231 1.26 27.80 12.93
CA MET A 231 2.27 28.31 12.00
C MET A 231 3.58 28.65 12.75
N ILE A 232 3.48 29.30 13.92
CA ILE A 232 4.63 29.58 14.80
C ILE A 232 5.26 28.28 15.27
N GLU A 233 4.49 27.26 15.64
CA GLU A 233 5.01 25.95 16.00
C GLU A 233 5.90 25.35 14.89
N VAL A 234 5.43 25.36 13.64
CA VAL A 234 6.24 24.88 12.49
C VAL A 234 7.53 25.70 12.35
N TYR A 235 7.42 27.02 12.47
CA TYR A 235 8.56 27.93 12.39
C TYR A 235 9.59 27.59 13.49
N GLU A 236 9.19 27.48 14.74
CA GLU A 236 10.07 27.23 15.88
C GLU A 236 10.69 25.83 15.83
N VAL A 237 9.92 24.79 15.48
CA VAL A 237 10.43 23.43 15.29
C VAL A 237 11.57 23.44 14.28
N ARG A 238 11.41 24.15 13.15
CA ARG A 238 12.46 24.25 12.12
C ARG A 238 13.72 24.97 12.62
N GLN A 239 13.57 26.01 13.47
CA GLN A 239 14.69 26.74 14.03
C GLN A 239 15.48 25.94 15.08
N LYS A 240 14.80 25.07 15.82
CA LYS A 240 15.35 24.35 16.96
C LYS A 240 15.46 22.83 16.71
N ILE A 241 15.40 22.41 15.45
CA ILE A 241 15.33 20.98 15.07
C ILE A 241 16.56 20.23 15.56
N SER A 242 16.34 19.13 16.28
CA SER A 242 17.43 18.23 16.68
C SER A 242 17.86 17.33 15.51
N LYS A 243 19.06 16.72 15.63
CA LYS A 243 19.53 15.76 14.65
C LYS A 243 18.55 14.59 14.48
N GLU A 244 18.04 14.01 15.58
CA GLU A 244 17.07 12.91 15.54
C GLU A 244 15.77 13.30 14.84
N GLN A 245 15.22 14.49 15.09
CA GLN A 245 14.04 14.98 14.40
C GLN A 245 14.28 15.17 12.90
N ALA A 246 15.47 15.64 12.52
CA ALA A 246 15.85 15.77 11.12
C ALA A 246 16.00 14.40 10.45
N ASP A 247 16.63 13.43 11.13
CA ASP A 247 16.78 12.06 10.64
C ASP A 247 15.41 11.37 10.46
N ILE A 248 14.48 11.56 11.40
CA ILE A 248 13.08 11.10 11.28
C ILE A 248 12.40 11.73 10.06
N ALA A 249 12.52 13.05 9.88
CA ALA A 249 11.94 13.73 8.75
C ALA A 249 12.47 13.19 7.40
N MET A 250 13.77 12.96 7.32
CA MET A 250 14.43 12.44 6.11
C MET A 250 14.05 10.99 5.84
N PHE A 251 13.95 10.13 6.86
CA PHE A 251 13.56 8.73 6.73
C PHE A 251 12.16 8.57 6.13
N TRP A 252 11.23 9.42 6.54
CA TRP A 252 9.85 9.41 6.02
C TRP A 252 9.64 10.38 4.85
N ASP A 253 10.70 10.91 4.21
CA ASP A 253 10.56 11.78 3.04
C ASP A 253 10.33 10.97 1.76
N CYS A 254 9.18 10.35 1.66
CA CYS A 254 8.74 9.57 0.51
C CYS A 254 8.15 10.48 -0.59
N ASN A 255 8.88 11.51 -0.99
CA ASN A 255 8.45 12.45 -2.03
C ASN A 255 9.08 12.11 -3.40
N PRO A 256 8.35 11.46 -4.34
CA PRO A 256 8.90 11.12 -5.65
C PRO A 256 9.18 12.36 -6.53
N PHE A 257 8.65 13.53 -6.15
CA PHE A 257 8.88 14.80 -6.85
C PHE A 257 10.00 15.64 -6.24
N ALA A 258 10.83 15.04 -5.38
CA ALA A 258 11.96 15.74 -4.79
C ALA A 258 12.97 16.14 -5.87
N LEU A 259 13.39 17.40 -5.85
CA LEU A 259 14.32 18.00 -6.80
C LEU A 259 15.58 18.47 -6.07
N GLN A 260 16.71 18.29 -6.69
CA GLN A 260 17.98 18.87 -6.26
C GLN A 260 18.47 19.85 -7.32
N GLN A 261 18.74 21.07 -6.92
CA GLN A 261 19.34 22.08 -7.79
C GLN A 261 20.86 22.19 -7.52
N VAL A 262 21.64 22.12 -8.57
CA VAL A 262 23.10 22.33 -8.54
C VAL A 262 23.44 23.33 -9.65
N GLY A 263 23.63 24.57 -9.28
CA GLY A 263 23.81 25.67 -10.25
C GLY A 263 22.57 25.84 -11.12
N HIS A 264 22.73 25.64 -12.43
CA HIS A 264 21.65 25.71 -13.42
C HIS A 264 21.00 24.35 -13.72
N LEU A 265 21.44 23.29 -13.07
CA LEU A 265 20.93 21.94 -13.28
C LEU A 265 19.93 21.57 -12.20
N GLU A 266 18.83 20.94 -12.60
CA GLU A 266 17.80 20.41 -11.71
C GLU A 266 17.70 18.91 -11.91
N PHE A 267 17.84 18.13 -10.82
CA PHE A 267 17.80 16.69 -10.83
C PHE A 267 16.64 16.17 -9.99
N GLY A 268 15.86 15.24 -10.53
CA GLY A 268 14.90 14.47 -9.73
C GLY A 268 15.63 13.49 -8.81
N ILE A 269 15.28 13.53 -7.52
CA ILE A 269 15.77 12.55 -6.55
C ILE A 269 14.77 11.39 -6.55
N LYS A 270 15.23 10.19 -6.91
CA LYS A 270 14.39 9.01 -6.89
C LYS A 270 14.11 8.58 -5.45
N LYS A 271 12.83 8.53 -5.08
CA LYS A 271 12.36 8.10 -3.77
C LYS A 271 11.14 7.20 -3.91
N ILE A 272 10.97 6.30 -2.96
CA ILE A 272 9.78 5.48 -2.84
C ILE A 272 8.57 6.37 -2.46
N SER A 273 7.37 5.98 -2.87
CA SER A 273 6.15 6.63 -2.39
C SER A 273 5.76 6.14 -0.98
N PRO A 274 4.94 6.90 -0.21
CA PRO A 274 4.48 6.43 1.10
C PRO A 274 3.78 5.07 1.06
N GLY A 275 2.98 4.83 0.01
CA GLY A 275 2.35 3.52 -0.22
C GLY A 275 3.38 2.42 -0.47
N GLY A 276 4.45 2.72 -1.24
CA GLY A 276 5.55 1.80 -1.49
C GLY A 276 6.32 1.43 -0.23
N HIS A 277 6.60 2.41 0.62
CA HIS A 277 7.23 2.20 1.92
C HIS A 277 6.43 1.20 2.77
N TRP A 278 5.11 1.40 2.91
CA TRP A 278 4.24 0.48 3.65
C TRP A 278 4.08 -0.89 2.98
N MET A 279 4.21 -0.99 1.64
CA MET A 279 4.31 -2.30 0.97
C MET A 279 5.61 -3.01 1.32
N GLY A 280 6.72 -2.30 1.47
CA GLY A 280 8.00 -2.82 1.97
C GLY A 280 7.88 -3.33 3.41
N ILE A 281 7.34 -2.51 4.33
CA ILE A 281 7.06 -2.90 5.73
C ILE A 281 6.17 -4.15 5.78
N THR A 282 5.14 -4.24 4.93
CA THR A 282 4.28 -5.44 4.82
C THR A 282 5.09 -6.67 4.43
N GLY A 283 6.03 -6.53 3.48
CA GLY A 283 6.94 -7.60 3.08
C GLY A 283 7.86 -8.05 4.22
N ILE A 284 8.42 -7.11 4.98
CA ILE A 284 9.23 -7.38 6.18
C ILE A 284 8.42 -8.17 7.20
N ALA A 285 7.19 -7.74 7.49
CA ALA A 285 6.30 -8.42 8.44
C ALA A 285 5.98 -9.85 8.00
N CYS A 286 5.62 -10.05 6.73
CA CYS A 286 5.32 -11.38 6.19
C CYS A 286 6.53 -12.34 6.29
N LYS A 287 7.74 -11.85 6.03
CA LYS A 287 8.97 -12.65 6.14
C LYS A 287 9.30 -12.97 7.59
N LYS A 288 9.24 -11.97 8.48
CA LYS A 288 9.54 -12.14 9.90
C LYS A 288 8.61 -13.15 10.56
N ASP A 289 7.31 -13.11 10.25
CA ASP A 289 6.29 -14.04 10.76
C ASP A 289 6.23 -15.36 9.97
N LYS A 290 7.13 -15.54 9.00
CA LYS A 290 7.25 -16.75 8.16
C LYS A 290 5.94 -17.13 7.46
N LEU A 291 5.17 -16.15 7.04
CA LEU A 291 3.93 -16.36 6.32
C LEU A 291 4.18 -17.15 5.02
N ASN A 292 3.29 -18.07 4.70
CA ASN A 292 3.31 -18.74 3.40
C ASN A 292 2.80 -17.79 2.30
N LEU A 293 2.96 -18.20 1.03
CA LEU A 293 2.60 -17.40 -0.12
C LEU A 293 1.11 -16.95 -0.12
N ARG A 294 0.20 -17.81 0.35
CA ARG A 294 -1.22 -17.50 0.48
C ARG A 294 -1.45 -16.34 1.43
N GLN A 295 -0.90 -16.44 2.63
CA GLN A 295 -1.03 -15.43 3.67
C GLN A 295 -0.37 -14.12 3.24
N THR A 296 0.80 -14.20 2.59
CA THR A 296 1.51 -13.05 2.05
C THR A 296 0.68 -12.32 0.99
N ALA A 297 0.07 -13.05 0.05
CA ALA A 297 -0.79 -12.45 -0.98
C ALA A 297 -2.03 -11.78 -0.37
N PHE A 298 -2.65 -12.41 0.62
CA PHE A 298 -3.77 -11.87 1.37
C PHE A 298 -3.41 -10.57 2.09
N THR A 299 -2.32 -10.58 2.87
CA THR A 299 -1.85 -9.43 3.65
C THR A 299 -1.56 -8.23 2.75
N HIS A 300 -0.77 -8.43 1.68
CA HIS A 300 -0.44 -7.34 0.76
C HIS A 300 -1.68 -6.77 0.06
N ALA A 301 -2.62 -7.62 -0.35
CA ALA A 301 -3.84 -7.14 -0.99
C ALA A 301 -4.70 -6.28 -0.05
N HIS A 302 -4.81 -6.66 1.23
CA HIS A 302 -5.57 -5.90 2.22
C HIS A 302 -4.94 -4.54 2.51
N VAL A 303 -3.63 -4.52 2.78
CA VAL A 303 -2.90 -3.27 3.05
C VAL A 303 -2.93 -2.34 1.83
N ALA A 304 -2.70 -2.87 0.63
CA ALA A 304 -2.70 -2.07 -0.61
C ALA A 304 -4.07 -1.46 -0.91
N ILE A 305 -5.15 -2.22 -0.72
CA ILE A 305 -6.53 -1.73 -0.91
C ILE A 305 -6.86 -0.64 0.13
N GLY A 306 -6.48 -0.85 1.39
CA GLY A 306 -6.66 0.15 2.44
C GLY A 306 -5.94 1.46 2.15
N ILE A 307 -4.69 1.37 1.72
CA ILE A 307 -3.88 2.52 1.32
C ILE A 307 -4.49 3.25 0.11
N ALA A 308 -5.02 2.53 -0.88
CA ALA A 308 -5.64 3.14 -2.05
C ALA A 308 -6.91 3.94 -1.68
N ASP A 309 -7.78 3.38 -0.84
CA ASP A 309 -8.96 4.08 -0.34
C ASP A 309 -8.58 5.28 0.53
N ALA A 310 -7.57 5.14 1.39
CA ALA A 310 -7.05 6.22 2.22
C ALA A 310 -6.52 7.39 1.38
N PHE A 311 -5.85 7.13 0.26
CA PHE A 311 -5.43 8.18 -0.67
C PHE A 311 -6.61 8.86 -1.36
N ILE A 312 -7.66 8.14 -1.74
CA ILE A 312 -8.86 8.73 -2.34
C ILE A 312 -9.53 9.67 -1.34
N ALA A 313 -9.68 9.27 -0.08
CA ALA A 313 -10.26 10.10 0.98
C ALA A 313 -9.39 11.32 1.32
N CYS A 314 -8.08 11.12 1.50
CA CYS A 314 -7.14 12.20 1.77
C CYS A 314 -7.13 13.24 0.65
N TRP A 315 -7.19 12.82 -0.62
CA TRP A 315 -7.22 13.73 -1.77
C TRP A 315 -8.53 14.50 -1.89
N ASP A 316 -9.66 13.92 -1.47
CA ASP A 316 -10.92 14.67 -1.31
C ASP A 316 -10.74 15.85 -0.36
N ASN A 317 -10.21 15.62 0.84
CA ASN A 317 -9.94 16.67 1.81
C ASN A 317 -8.96 17.71 1.28
N LYS A 318 -7.87 17.30 0.60
CA LYS A 318 -6.88 18.23 0.06
C LYS A 318 -7.48 19.27 -0.88
N TYR A 319 -8.23 18.83 -1.87
CA TYR A 319 -8.78 19.75 -2.87
C TYR A 319 -10.08 20.42 -2.44
N LYS A 320 -10.83 19.84 -1.52
CA LYS A 320 -11.99 20.46 -0.87
C LYS A 320 -11.59 21.68 -0.04
N TYR A 321 -10.57 21.55 0.80
CA TYR A 321 -10.14 22.62 1.68
C TYR A 321 -9.09 23.54 1.04
N ASN A 322 -8.35 23.06 0.07
CA ASN A 322 -7.35 23.81 -0.70
C ASN A 322 -6.42 24.67 0.16
N ARG A 323 -5.99 24.14 1.33
CA ARG A 323 -5.27 24.88 2.37
C ARG A 323 -3.84 25.22 1.95
N VAL A 324 -3.41 26.45 2.29
CA VAL A 324 -2.04 26.95 2.14
C VAL A 324 -1.02 26.08 2.88
N ARG A 325 0.19 25.97 2.32
CA ARG A 325 1.33 25.27 2.95
C ARG A 325 2.08 26.16 3.94
N PRO A 326 2.74 25.59 4.98
CA PRO A 326 3.54 26.34 5.94
C PRO A 326 4.53 27.29 5.31
N VAL A 327 5.27 26.88 4.27
CA VAL A 327 6.26 27.72 3.61
C VAL A 327 5.64 29.02 3.09
N THR A 328 4.48 28.96 2.44
CA THR A 328 3.81 30.14 1.89
C THR A 328 3.30 31.07 3.01
N ALA A 329 2.71 30.50 4.07
CA ALA A 329 2.18 31.28 5.19
C ALA A 329 3.32 31.93 6.02
N ILE A 330 4.37 31.17 6.34
CA ILE A 330 5.50 31.68 7.14
C ILE A 330 6.28 32.76 6.36
N GLN A 331 6.56 32.54 5.07
CA GLN A 331 7.25 33.54 4.26
C GLN A 331 6.48 34.86 4.17
N LYS A 332 5.15 34.80 4.17
CA LYS A 332 4.30 35.98 4.13
C LYS A 332 4.18 36.69 5.47
N LEU A 333 3.98 35.94 6.57
CA LEU A 333 3.60 36.52 7.86
C LEU A 333 4.80 36.75 8.81
N ILE A 334 5.93 36.06 8.60
CA ILE A 334 7.11 36.15 9.45
C ILE A 334 8.32 36.70 8.68
N GLY A 335 8.65 36.08 7.53
CA GLY A 335 9.79 36.55 6.76
C GLY A 335 10.11 35.67 5.54
N PRO A 336 10.47 36.28 4.40
CA PRO A 336 10.63 35.60 3.11
C PRO A 336 11.79 34.62 3.05
N GLY A 337 12.75 34.69 3.98
CA GLY A 337 13.94 33.84 3.99
C GLY A 337 13.72 32.45 4.61
N TRP A 338 12.54 32.16 5.17
CA TRP A 338 12.29 30.87 5.79
C TRP A 338 12.10 29.76 4.74
N SER A 339 12.66 28.58 5.03
CA SER A 339 12.45 27.38 4.22
C SER A 339 12.23 26.13 5.09
N PRO A 340 11.39 25.20 4.66
CA PRO A 340 11.21 23.92 5.35
C PRO A 340 12.47 23.04 5.22
N LEU A 341 12.57 22.02 6.06
CA LEU A 341 13.62 21.00 5.93
C LEU A 341 13.41 20.13 4.69
N LEU A 342 12.16 19.74 4.45
CA LEU A 342 11.78 18.91 3.30
C LEU A 342 11.16 19.77 2.20
N GLN A 343 11.35 19.36 0.95
CA GLN A 343 10.65 19.99 -0.16
C GLN A 343 9.14 19.86 -0.01
N THR A 344 8.44 20.99 -0.09
CA THR A 344 6.97 21.01 -0.04
C THR A 344 6.38 20.31 -1.26
N PRO A 345 5.53 19.27 -1.05
CA PRO A 345 4.91 18.54 -2.16
C PRO A 345 3.89 19.41 -2.94
N PRO A 346 3.70 19.14 -4.26
CA PRO A 346 2.89 19.99 -5.16
C PRO A 346 1.37 19.69 -5.06
N PHE A 347 0.80 19.82 -3.87
CA PHE A 347 -0.65 19.68 -3.60
C PHE A 347 -1.04 20.35 -2.28
N PRO A 348 -2.34 20.67 -2.07
CA PRO A 348 -2.82 21.33 -0.86
C PRO A 348 -2.43 20.61 0.44
N GLU A 349 -2.41 21.38 1.53
CA GLU A 349 -1.80 20.93 2.78
C GLU A 349 -2.65 19.89 3.53
N TYR A 350 -3.96 20.12 3.72
CA TYR A 350 -4.85 19.39 4.62
C TYR A 350 -5.61 18.25 3.90
N THR A 351 -5.71 17.03 4.43
CA THR A 351 -5.05 16.42 5.58
C THR A 351 -3.63 15.95 5.22
N SER A 352 -2.80 15.62 6.22
CA SER A 352 -1.46 15.08 5.98
C SER A 352 -1.54 13.68 5.37
N GLY A 353 -1.04 13.53 4.13
CA GLY A 353 -1.07 12.23 3.43
C GLY A 353 -0.34 11.12 4.19
N HIS A 354 0.87 11.40 4.73
CA HIS A 354 1.61 10.43 5.53
C HIS A 354 0.83 9.99 6.77
N SER A 355 0.14 10.93 7.46
CA SER A 355 -0.66 10.59 8.64
C SER A 355 -1.82 9.66 8.30
N VAL A 356 -2.60 9.98 7.25
CA VAL A 356 -3.75 9.15 6.82
C VAL A 356 -3.29 7.76 6.40
N ILE A 357 -2.32 7.71 5.49
CA ILE A 357 -1.86 6.46 4.86
C ILE A 357 -1.17 5.54 5.86
N SER A 358 -0.23 6.09 6.65
CA SER A 358 0.54 5.30 7.61
C SER A 358 -0.36 4.74 8.71
N THR A 359 -1.30 5.53 9.20
CA THR A 359 -2.24 5.06 10.22
C THR A 359 -3.17 3.99 9.69
N THR A 360 -3.71 4.15 8.46
CA THR A 360 -4.54 3.11 7.82
C THR A 360 -3.77 1.80 7.67
N ALA A 361 -2.53 1.86 7.16
CA ALA A 361 -1.70 0.67 6.99
C ALA A 361 -1.37 0.01 8.35
N ALA A 362 -1.01 0.81 9.35
CA ALA A 362 -0.71 0.33 10.70
C ALA A 362 -1.90 -0.37 11.36
N VAL A 363 -3.11 0.18 11.25
CA VAL A 363 -4.34 -0.45 11.78
C VAL A 363 -4.56 -1.82 11.14
N ILE A 364 -4.46 -1.93 9.81
CA ILE A 364 -4.66 -3.19 9.09
C ILE A 364 -3.57 -4.21 9.48
N LEU A 365 -2.30 -3.80 9.51
CA LEU A 365 -1.20 -4.67 9.90
C LEU A 365 -1.30 -5.10 11.37
N THR A 366 -1.72 -4.21 12.26
CA THR A 366 -1.94 -4.52 13.68
C THR A 366 -3.06 -5.55 13.87
N ASP A 367 -4.13 -5.47 13.07
CA ASP A 367 -5.19 -6.49 13.08
C ASP A 367 -4.67 -7.87 12.64
N LEU A 368 -3.75 -7.91 11.69
CA LEU A 368 -3.21 -9.15 11.12
C LEU A 368 -2.08 -9.77 11.94
N PHE A 369 -1.24 -8.97 12.60
CA PHE A 369 -0.02 -9.42 13.28
C PHE A 369 -0.01 -9.17 14.80
N GLY A 370 -0.96 -8.41 15.32
CA GLY A 370 -1.05 -8.04 16.74
C GLY A 370 -0.35 -6.72 17.08
N ASN A 371 -0.68 -6.21 18.29
CA ASN A 371 -0.30 -4.88 18.76
C ASN A 371 1.21 -4.69 19.05
N HIS A 372 1.95 -5.77 19.27
CA HIS A 372 3.35 -5.72 19.72
C HIS A 372 4.29 -6.36 18.69
N PHE A 373 4.01 -6.18 17.43
CA PHE A 373 4.85 -6.69 16.34
C PHE A 373 6.02 -5.74 16.09
N SER A 374 7.18 -6.04 16.69
CA SER A 374 8.41 -5.26 16.46
C SER A 374 9.02 -5.61 15.11
N PHE A 375 9.67 -4.66 14.43
CA PHE A 375 10.38 -4.92 13.18
C PHE A 375 11.51 -3.91 12.94
N ALA A 376 12.46 -4.32 12.11
CA ALA A 376 13.49 -3.44 11.57
C ALA A 376 13.10 -3.08 10.14
N ASP A 377 12.94 -1.80 9.88
CA ASP A 377 12.58 -1.24 8.58
C ASP A 377 13.84 -0.88 7.80
N ASP A 378 14.12 -1.65 6.78
CA ASP A 378 15.25 -1.48 5.86
C ASP A 378 14.84 -0.94 4.47
N THR A 379 13.59 -0.50 4.32
CA THR A 379 13.03 -0.08 3.03
C THR A 379 13.72 1.14 2.41
N GLU A 380 14.33 1.99 3.25
CA GLU A 380 15.02 3.21 2.80
C GLU A 380 16.54 3.04 2.65
N VAL A 381 17.09 1.83 2.93
CA VAL A 381 18.54 1.56 2.85
C VAL A 381 19.05 1.74 1.42
N GLU A 382 18.30 1.33 0.42
CA GLU A 382 18.67 1.52 -0.99
C GLU A 382 18.72 3.00 -1.42
N PHE A 383 18.08 3.88 -0.65
CA PHE A 383 18.11 5.35 -0.84
C PHE A 383 19.13 6.04 0.06
N GLY A 384 20.01 5.26 0.73
CA GLY A 384 21.13 5.76 1.54
C GLY A 384 20.78 6.12 2.98
N LEU A 385 19.61 5.71 3.47
CA LEU A 385 19.18 5.98 4.86
C LEU A 385 19.40 4.74 5.75
N PRO A 386 19.66 4.91 7.05
CA PRO A 386 19.89 3.81 7.96
C PRO A 386 18.60 3.03 8.24
N VAL A 387 18.74 1.76 8.66
CA VAL A 387 17.65 0.96 9.20
C VAL A 387 17.07 1.62 10.44
N ARG A 388 15.73 1.66 10.56
CA ARG A 388 15.02 2.08 11.78
C ARG A 388 14.25 0.92 12.39
N THR A 389 14.21 0.85 13.73
CA THR A 389 13.51 -0.23 14.43
C THR A 389 12.30 0.31 15.17
N PHE A 390 11.18 -0.38 15.05
CA PHE A 390 9.91 -0.01 15.65
C PHE A 390 9.41 -1.14 16.55
N ALA A 391 8.79 -0.78 17.69
CA ALA A 391 8.18 -1.74 18.60
C ALA A 391 6.81 -2.22 18.10
N SER A 392 6.15 -1.42 17.25
CA SER A 392 4.85 -1.74 16.67
C SER A 392 4.65 -0.99 15.34
N PHE A 393 3.63 -1.40 14.56
CA PHE A 393 3.20 -0.65 13.37
C PHE A 393 2.61 0.73 13.77
N GLU A 394 1.97 0.80 14.93
CA GLU A 394 1.43 2.05 15.46
C GLU A 394 2.55 3.06 15.74
N ASP A 395 3.67 2.63 16.36
CA ASP A 395 4.82 3.52 16.62
C ASP A 395 5.43 4.03 15.31
N ALA A 396 5.58 3.15 14.29
CA ALA A 396 6.05 3.55 12.98
C ALA A 396 5.10 4.59 12.33
N SER A 397 3.78 4.40 12.44
CA SER A 397 2.81 5.35 11.89
C SER A 397 2.80 6.70 12.61
N LYS A 398 2.98 6.72 13.93
CA LYS A 398 3.12 7.95 14.71
C LYS A 398 4.39 8.72 14.32
N GLU A 399 5.50 8.01 14.12
CA GLU A 399 6.74 8.63 13.65
C GLU A 399 6.58 9.18 12.24
N ALA A 400 5.95 8.44 11.32
CA ALA A 400 5.64 8.92 9.98
C ALA A 400 4.74 10.17 9.99
N ALA A 401 3.78 10.24 10.90
CA ALA A 401 2.90 11.40 11.05
C ALA A 401 3.65 12.64 11.55
N ILE A 402 4.39 12.54 12.67
CA ILE A 402 5.10 13.67 13.27
C ILE A 402 6.27 14.13 12.39
N SER A 403 6.85 13.27 11.56
CA SER A 403 7.91 13.60 10.62
C SER A 403 7.55 14.78 9.70
N ARG A 404 6.27 14.99 9.46
CA ARG A 404 5.77 16.08 8.60
C ARG A 404 5.85 17.46 9.25
N LEU A 405 5.70 17.50 10.60
CA LEU A 405 5.96 18.71 11.39
C LEU A 405 7.46 19.03 11.36
N TYR A 406 8.30 18.01 11.64
CA TYR A 406 9.76 18.16 11.61
C TYR A 406 10.25 18.58 10.21
N GLY A 407 9.65 18.05 9.17
CA GLY A 407 9.91 18.44 7.80
C GLY A 407 9.51 19.87 7.45
N GLY A 408 8.67 20.52 8.26
CA GLY A 408 8.20 21.87 8.04
C GLY A 408 7.15 22.03 6.94
N ILE A 409 6.44 20.96 6.60
CA ILE A 409 5.54 20.93 5.43
C ILE A 409 4.06 20.72 5.76
N HIS A 410 3.73 20.48 7.04
CA HIS A 410 2.36 20.34 7.55
C HIS A 410 2.17 21.07 8.86
N PHE A 411 0.96 21.59 9.09
CA PHE A 411 0.51 22.07 10.39
C PHE A 411 0.04 20.92 11.27
N ARG A 412 0.01 21.13 12.60
CA ARG A 412 -0.34 20.09 13.56
C ARG A 412 -1.74 19.51 13.37
N ASP A 413 -2.74 20.36 13.13
CA ASP A 413 -4.11 19.90 12.90
C ASP A 413 -4.27 18.98 11.68
N ALA A 414 -3.51 19.23 10.61
CA ALA A 414 -3.52 18.34 9.44
C ALA A 414 -2.89 16.98 9.75
N ILE A 415 -1.91 16.94 10.65
CA ILE A 415 -1.26 15.70 11.10
C ILE A 415 -2.22 14.91 11.98
N GLU A 416 -2.78 15.55 13.02
CA GLU A 416 -3.66 14.91 13.99
C GLU A 416 -4.99 14.45 13.37
N ASN A 417 -5.62 15.31 12.56
CA ASN A 417 -6.83 14.93 11.82
C ASN A 417 -6.55 13.85 10.78
N GLY A 418 -5.35 13.85 10.17
CA GLY A 418 -4.94 12.78 9.27
C GLY A 418 -4.78 11.44 9.99
N VAL A 419 -4.24 11.41 11.21
CA VAL A 419 -4.18 10.20 12.05
C VAL A 419 -5.59 9.72 12.40
N LYS A 420 -6.49 10.63 12.79
CA LYS A 420 -7.89 10.29 13.09
C LYS A 420 -8.62 9.71 11.87
N GLU A 421 -8.49 10.35 10.72
CA GLU A 421 -9.06 9.89 9.45
C GLU A 421 -8.50 8.52 9.07
N GLY A 422 -7.18 8.33 9.11
CA GLY A 422 -6.53 7.06 8.79
C GLY A 422 -6.95 5.92 9.72
N LYS A 423 -7.16 6.22 11.01
CA LYS A 423 -7.67 5.24 11.97
C LYS A 423 -9.10 4.81 11.63
N GLN A 424 -9.99 5.76 11.34
CA GLN A 424 -11.38 5.47 10.98
C GLN A 424 -11.46 4.64 9.69
N ILE A 425 -10.64 4.96 8.70
CA ILE A 425 -10.55 4.19 7.45
C ILE A 425 -10.05 2.77 7.71
N GLY A 426 -8.96 2.63 8.47
CA GLY A 426 -8.39 1.33 8.81
C GLY A 426 -9.37 0.44 9.58
N ASP A 427 -10.00 0.98 10.62
CA ASP A 427 -11.01 0.28 11.42
C ASP A 427 -12.20 -0.19 10.56
N PHE A 428 -12.69 0.68 9.68
CA PHE A 428 -13.80 0.35 8.78
C PHE A 428 -13.44 -0.78 7.80
N ILE A 429 -12.24 -0.75 7.24
CA ILE A 429 -11.77 -1.79 6.32
C ILE A 429 -11.61 -3.11 7.05
N VAL A 430 -10.99 -3.12 8.23
CA VAL A 430 -10.86 -4.32 9.09
C VAL A 430 -12.23 -4.89 9.43
N ASP A 431 -13.18 -4.05 9.82
CA ASP A 431 -14.56 -4.46 10.14
C ASP A 431 -15.25 -5.10 8.93
N ARG A 432 -15.18 -4.48 7.76
CA ARG A 432 -15.76 -5.03 6.51
C ARG A 432 -15.16 -6.39 6.15
N MET A 433 -13.86 -6.56 6.35
CA MET A 433 -13.18 -7.84 6.11
C MET A 433 -13.67 -8.93 7.05
N ARG A 434 -13.84 -8.63 8.35
CA ARG A 434 -14.34 -9.59 9.35
C ARG A 434 -15.79 -9.97 9.12
N HIS A 435 -16.68 -9.01 8.86
CA HIS A 435 -18.11 -9.25 8.62
C HIS A 435 -18.39 -9.95 7.29
N GLY A 436 -17.56 -9.78 6.28
CA GLY A 436 -17.61 -10.61 5.08
C GLY A 436 -17.50 -12.10 5.39
N ASN A 437 -16.65 -12.48 6.35
CA ASN A 437 -16.52 -13.87 6.82
C ASN A 437 -17.76 -14.38 7.55
N LEU A 438 -18.38 -13.57 8.41
CA LEU A 438 -19.56 -13.96 9.19
C LEU A 438 -20.79 -14.21 8.31
N ASN A 439 -21.04 -13.34 7.33
CA ASN A 439 -22.15 -13.47 6.39
C ASN A 439 -22.04 -14.73 5.50
N ARG A 440 -20.83 -15.19 5.18
CA ARG A 440 -20.62 -16.43 4.43
C ARG A 440 -20.95 -17.65 5.27
N ASN A 441 -20.53 -17.68 6.53
CA ASN A 441 -20.84 -18.79 7.45
C ASN A 441 -22.35 -18.89 7.68
N ALA A 442 -23.06 -17.76 7.84
CA ALA A 442 -24.51 -17.73 7.95
C ALA A 442 -25.22 -18.20 6.66
N ARG A 443 -24.75 -17.78 5.47
CA ARG A 443 -25.32 -18.25 4.18
C ARG A 443 -25.03 -19.71 3.89
N ASN A 444 -23.87 -20.24 4.30
CA ASN A 444 -23.54 -21.66 4.14
C ASN A 444 -24.34 -22.54 5.09
N SER A 445 -24.61 -22.10 6.34
CA SER A 445 -25.49 -22.79 7.27
C SER A 445 -26.94 -22.83 6.76
N LEU A 446 -27.46 -21.73 6.21
CA LEU A 446 -28.80 -21.68 5.59
C LEU A 446 -28.92 -22.59 4.35
N LYS A 447 -27.88 -22.66 3.51
CA LYS A 447 -27.84 -23.57 2.36
C LYS A 447 -27.71 -25.05 2.75
N MET A 448 -27.08 -25.35 3.88
CA MET A 448 -27.05 -26.72 4.43
C MET A 448 -28.40 -27.12 5.05
N GLN A 449 -29.09 -26.21 5.72
CA GLN A 449 -30.41 -26.45 6.27
C GLN A 449 -31.45 -26.70 5.16
N SER A 450 -31.46 -25.87 4.09
CA SER A 450 -32.39 -26.06 2.97
C SER A 450 -32.14 -27.33 2.16
N LYS A 451 -30.94 -27.92 2.19
CA LYS A 451 -30.67 -29.23 1.57
C LYS A 451 -31.08 -30.42 2.42
N ASN A 452 -31.21 -30.21 3.72
CA ASN A 452 -31.66 -31.27 4.64
C ASN A 452 -33.20 -31.30 4.79
N GLU A 453 -33.90 -30.23 4.37
CA GLU A 453 -35.36 -30.19 4.34
C GLU A 453 -35.98 -30.71 3.04
N VAL A 454 -35.16 -31.06 2.02
CA VAL A 454 -35.58 -31.60 0.71
C VAL A 454 -35.16 -33.08 0.55
N ARG A 455 -34.82 -33.75 1.65
CA ARG A 455 -34.64 -35.21 1.71
C ARG A 455 -35.70 -35.81 2.67
#